data_28c8bf2abc197113230544eab80b27c8
#
_entry.id   28c8bf2abc197113230544eab80b27c8
#
_cell.length_a   1.000
_cell.length_b   1.000
_cell.length_c   1.000
_cell.angle_alpha   90.00
_cell.angle_beta   90.00
_cell.angle_gamma   90.00
#
_symmetry.space_group_name_H-M   'P 1'
#
loop_
_entity.id
_entity.type
_entity.pdbx_description
1 polymer ?
#
loop_
_entity_poly.entity_id
_entity_poly.type
_entity_poly.pdbx_seq_one_letter_code
_entity_poly.pdbx_strand_id
1 'polypeptide(L)'
;MGLRLPRIALSTMAMAAAIQFFRGVDEPVVPDIRLTRSRDGRTGQAMFVFEEPEALAPETMGDITGMFMVDEEGELVTREVKARFVNGKASALESTYTWKSTADFERFMRFAQRYADSHDLGFSGQAEQDNDEAAED
;
A
#
# COMPACT_ATOMS: atom_id res chain seq x y z
N MET A 1 -23.90 -29.09 -0.09
CA MET A 1 -24.42 -28.18 0.24
C MET A 1 -23.69 -26.95 0.59
N GLY A 2 -24.00 -26.25 1.54
CA GLY A 2 -23.44 -24.98 1.82
C GLY A 2 -21.96 -24.97 2.13
N LEU A 3 -21.37 -26.11 2.15
CA LEU A 3 -19.99 -26.19 2.49
C LEU A 3 -19.10 -25.39 1.59
N ARG A 4 -19.46 -25.29 0.37
CA ARG A 4 -18.67 -24.58 -0.55
C ARG A 4 -18.57 -23.11 -0.28
N LEU A 5 -19.64 -22.51 0.16
CA LEU A 5 -19.65 -21.10 0.43
C LEU A 5 -18.64 -20.66 1.46
N PRO A 6 -18.59 -21.31 2.59
CA PRO A 6 -17.65 -20.93 3.64
C PRO A 6 -16.22 -21.01 3.12
N ARG A 7 -15.98 -22.02 2.32
CA ARG A 7 -14.66 -22.22 1.82
C ARG A 7 -14.24 -21.11 0.89
N ILE A 8 -15.13 -20.67 0.04
CA ILE A 8 -14.85 -19.63 -0.88
C ILE A 8 -14.62 -18.33 -0.11
N ALA A 9 -15.43 -18.10 0.88
CA ALA A 9 -15.30 -16.90 1.66
C ALA A 9 -13.95 -16.87 2.34
N LEU A 10 -13.51 -17.98 2.86
CA LEU A 10 -12.26 -18.04 3.54
C LEU A 10 -11.12 -17.73 2.57
N SER A 11 -11.19 -18.27 1.39
CA SER A 11 -10.16 -18.05 0.43
C SER A 11 -10.06 -16.57 0.10
N THR A 12 -11.19 -15.95 -0.07
CA THR A 12 -11.21 -14.55 -0.42
C THR A 12 -10.61 -13.76 0.71
N MET A 13 -10.94 -14.07 1.93
CA MET A 13 -10.43 -13.36 3.06
C MET A 13 -8.94 -13.58 3.24
N ALA A 14 -8.51 -14.79 2.98
CA ALA A 14 -7.10 -15.09 3.14
C ALA A 14 -6.24 -14.32 2.15
N MET A 15 -6.82 -13.89 1.05
CA MET A 15 -6.07 -13.18 0.05
C MET A 15 -6.17 -11.67 0.22
N ALA A 16 -6.99 -11.24 1.13
CA ALA A 16 -7.23 -9.82 1.31
C ALA A 16 -6.01 -9.07 1.82
N ALA A 17 -5.86 -7.88 1.37
CA ALA A 17 -4.83 -6.99 1.85
C ALA A 17 -5.41 -5.60 1.87
N ALA A 18 -5.01 -4.78 2.80
CA ALA A 18 -5.59 -3.46 2.97
C ALA A 18 -4.56 -2.46 3.45
N ILE A 19 -4.82 -1.18 3.20
CA ILE A 19 -4.01 -0.11 3.71
C ILE A 19 -4.90 0.66 4.68
N GLN A 20 -4.36 0.98 5.83
CA GLN A 20 -5.12 1.68 6.86
C GLN A 20 -4.32 2.85 7.39
N PHE A 21 -4.98 3.97 7.61
CA PHE A 21 -4.37 5.11 8.25
C PHE A 21 -4.85 5.16 9.71
N PHE A 22 -5.95 4.48 10.00
CA PHE A 22 -6.45 4.32 11.36
C PHE A 22 -6.62 2.82 11.52
N ARG A 23 -6.01 2.25 12.51
CA ARG A 23 -6.03 0.81 12.68
C ARG A 23 -7.45 0.26 12.71
N GLY A 24 -7.65 -0.75 11.90
CA GLY A 24 -8.95 -1.38 11.83
C GLY A 24 -9.89 -0.77 10.81
N VAL A 25 -9.46 0.30 10.14
CA VAL A 25 -10.30 0.97 9.17
C VAL A 25 -9.61 0.96 7.82
N ASP A 26 -10.09 0.17 6.89
CA ASP A 26 -9.49 0.08 5.58
C ASP A 26 -9.74 1.35 4.78
N GLU A 27 -8.69 1.87 4.18
CA GLU A 27 -8.82 3.05 3.34
C GLU A 27 -9.28 2.56 1.95
N PRO A 28 -10.44 2.95 1.49
CA PRO A 28 -10.95 2.48 0.20
C PRO A 28 -10.32 3.12 -1.01
N VAL A 29 -9.71 4.29 -0.84
CA VAL A 29 -9.09 4.96 -1.98
C VAL A 29 -7.77 4.31 -2.31
N VAL A 30 -7.62 3.90 -3.56
CA VAL A 30 -6.42 3.23 -4.00
C VAL A 30 -5.37 4.25 -4.39
N PRO A 31 -4.15 4.12 -3.89
CA PRO A 31 -3.11 5.09 -4.16
C PRO A 31 -2.37 4.84 -5.47
N ASP A 32 -1.64 5.85 -5.89
CA ASP A 32 -0.71 5.71 -6.97
C ASP A 32 0.57 5.29 -6.23
N ILE A 33 1.24 4.27 -6.70
CA ILE A 33 2.45 3.76 -6.05
C ILE A 33 3.63 3.75 -6.99
N ARG A 34 4.75 4.31 -6.53
CA ARG A 34 5.96 4.33 -7.32
C ARG A 34 7.08 3.68 -6.55
N LEU A 35 7.84 2.82 -7.20
CA LEU A 35 8.94 2.14 -6.57
C LEU A 35 10.26 2.68 -7.08
N THR A 36 11.22 2.83 -6.17
CA THR A 36 12.56 3.23 -6.53
C THR A 36 13.51 2.26 -5.84
N ARG A 37 14.48 1.74 -6.54
CA ARG A 37 15.41 0.78 -5.97
C ARG A 37 16.84 1.19 -6.23
N SER A 38 17.73 0.79 -5.32
CA SER A 38 19.14 1.08 -5.47
C SER A 38 19.65 0.14 -6.55
N ARG A 39 20.83 0.40 -7.06
CA ARG A 39 21.41 -0.41 -8.08
C ARG A 39 21.54 -1.85 -7.72
N ASP A 40 21.94 -2.14 -6.50
CA ASP A 40 22.13 -3.50 -6.08
C ASP A 40 20.80 -4.15 -5.70
N GLY A 41 19.72 -3.40 -5.74
CA GLY A 41 18.40 -3.94 -5.44
C GLY A 41 18.10 -4.23 -3.99
N ARG A 42 19.04 -3.99 -3.11
CA ARG A 42 18.81 -4.30 -1.70
C ARG A 42 18.05 -3.28 -0.93
N THR A 43 18.14 -2.03 -1.34
CA THR A 43 17.43 -0.98 -0.65
C THR A 43 16.52 -0.27 -1.62
N GLY A 44 15.56 0.44 -1.11
CA GLY A 44 14.66 1.20 -1.96
C GLY A 44 13.49 1.70 -1.17
N GLN A 45 12.55 2.27 -1.88
CA GLN A 45 11.36 2.81 -1.25
C GLN A 45 10.16 2.78 -2.17
N ALA A 46 8.99 2.79 -1.57
CA ALA A 46 7.74 2.87 -2.30
C ALA A 46 7.07 4.15 -1.86
N MET A 47 6.65 4.97 -2.80
CA MET A 47 5.96 6.20 -2.50
C MET A 47 4.52 6.04 -2.88
N PHE A 48 3.62 6.38 -1.96
CA PHE A 48 2.20 6.24 -2.16
C PHE A 48 1.54 7.60 -2.15
N VAL A 49 0.67 7.86 -3.10
CA VAL A 49 -0.08 9.11 -3.11
C VAL A 49 -1.55 8.77 -3.16
N PHE A 50 -2.28 9.18 -2.13
CA PHE A 50 -3.71 8.95 -2.04
C PHE A 50 -4.43 10.28 -2.27
N GLU A 51 -5.16 10.39 -3.37
CA GLU A 51 -5.89 11.62 -3.66
C GLU A 51 -7.23 11.60 -2.97
N GLU A 52 -7.48 12.58 -2.15
CA GLU A 52 -8.71 12.70 -1.39
C GLU A 52 -9.16 11.41 -0.71
N PRO A 53 -8.29 10.85 0.12
CA PRO A 53 -8.61 9.60 0.79
C PRO A 53 -9.69 9.83 1.85
N GLU A 54 -10.39 8.78 2.22
CA GLU A 54 -11.40 8.89 3.23
C GLU A 54 -10.81 9.26 4.59
N ALA A 55 -9.55 8.96 4.79
CA ALA A 55 -8.90 9.32 6.04
C ALA A 55 -8.89 10.83 6.25
N LEU A 56 -9.03 11.61 5.18
CA LEU A 56 -9.05 13.06 5.29
C LEU A 56 -10.47 13.63 5.22
N ALA A 57 -11.48 12.76 5.20
CA ALA A 57 -12.86 13.24 5.10
C ALA A 57 -13.22 14.04 6.35
N PRO A 58 -14.02 15.07 6.21
CA PRO A 58 -14.39 15.90 7.34
C PRO A 58 -14.98 15.16 8.53
N GLU A 59 -15.66 14.07 8.29
CA GLU A 59 -16.27 13.32 9.36
C GLU A 59 -15.31 12.39 10.06
N THR A 60 -14.12 12.24 9.54
CA THR A 60 -13.14 11.34 10.13
C THR A 60 -12.49 12.03 11.31
N MET A 61 -12.40 11.34 12.41
CA MET A 61 -11.81 11.90 13.60
C MET A 61 -10.58 11.14 14.01
N GLY A 62 -9.62 11.82 14.54
CA GLY A 62 -8.40 11.19 15.01
C GLY A 62 -7.20 11.69 14.25
N ASP A 63 -6.01 11.36 14.74
CA ASP A 63 -4.78 11.79 14.12
C ASP A 63 -4.17 10.66 13.32
N ILE A 64 -3.64 10.97 12.18
CA ILE A 64 -2.95 9.99 11.36
C ILE A 64 -1.52 9.94 11.85
N THR A 65 -1.12 8.77 12.33
CA THR A 65 0.22 8.61 12.88
C THR A 65 1.08 7.69 12.03
N GLY A 66 0.54 7.12 10.98
CA GLY A 66 1.30 6.22 10.12
C GLY A 66 0.40 5.59 9.09
N MET A 67 1.01 4.79 8.23
CA MET A 67 0.26 4.02 7.26
C MET A 67 0.54 2.56 7.56
N PHE A 68 -0.51 1.76 7.68
CA PHE A 68 -0.41 0.36 8.03
C PHE A 68 -0.83 -0.48 6.84
N MET A 69 0.07 -1.36 6.38
CA MET A 69 -0.20 -2.21 5.24
C MET A 69 -0.41 -3.60 5.79
N VAL A 70 -1.63 -4.08 5.74
CA VAL A 70 -2.03 -5.30 6.43
C VAL A 70 -2.37 -6.43 5.47
N ASP A 71 -1.82 -7.60 5.68
CA ASP A 71 -2.16 -8.77 4.89
C ASP A 71 -2.04 -10.01 5.77
N GLU A 72 -2.16 -11.19 5.17
CA GLU A 72 -2.12 -12.43 5.92
C GLU A 72 -0.81 -12.69 6.66
N GLU A 73 0.28 -12.07 6.22
CA GLU A 73 1.54 -12.27 6.88
C GLU A 73 1.73 -11.30 8.05
N GLY A 74 0.89 -10.32 8.15
CA GLY A 74 0.99 -9.35 9.22
C GLY A 74 0.94 -7.94 8.70
N GLU A 75 1.63 -7.05 9.34
CA GLU A 75 1.54 -5.65 9.05
C GLU A 75 2.89 -5.03 8.73
N LEU A 76 2.93 -4.15 7.75
CA LEU A 76 4.10 -3.35 7.48
C LEU A 76 3.69 -1.92 7.84
N VAL A 77 4.56 -1.19 8.48
CA VAL A 77 4.21 0.15 8.96
C VAL A 77 5.22 1.19 8.54
N THR A 78 4.74 2.36 8.16
CA THR A 78 5.63 3.48 7.97
C THR A 78 5.03 4.67 8.71
N ARG A 79 5.90 5.49 9.30
CA ARG A 79 5.46 6.69 9.98
C ARG A 79 5.67 7.91 9.09
N GLU A 80 6.26 7.71 7.92
CA GLU A 80 6.45 8.81 7.00
C GLU A 80 5.20 9.06 6.20
N VAL A 81 4.31 9.83 6.77
CA VAL A 81 3.05 10.17 6.13
C VAL A 81 2.85 11.66 6.29
N LYS A 82 2.55 12.35 5.21
CA LYS A 82 2.29 13.76 5.30
C LYS A 82 1.14 14.16 4.40
N ALA A 83 0.44 15.20 4.75
CA ALA A 83 -0.68 15.69 3.97
C ALA A 83 -0.20 16.75 3.01
N ARG A 84 -0.81 16.78 1.85
CA ARG A 84 -0.54 17.81 0.87
C ARG A 84 -1.77 18.72 0.91
N PHE A 85 -1.54 20.00 0.97
CA PHE A 85 -2.63 20.96 1.06
C PHE A 85 -2.82 21.75 -0.24
N VAL A 86 -4.06 22.02 -0.54
CA VAL A 86 -4.40 22.84 -1.69
C VAL A 86 -5.37 23.89 -1.14
N ASN A 87 -5.02 25.14 -1.28
CA ASN A 87 -5.82 26.24 -0.76
C ASN A 87 -6.17 26.07 0.72
N GLY A 88 -5.16 25.67 1.47
CA GLY A 88 -5.35 25.53 2.90
C GLY A 88 -6.09 24.29 3.37
N LYS A 89 -6.45 23.42 2.46
CA LYS A 89 -7.20 22.25 2.81
C LYS A 89 -6.40 21.00 2.48
N ALA A 90 -6.34 20.05 3.38
CA ALA A 90 -5.61 18.79 3.14
C ALA A 90 -6.35 18.04 2.05
N SER A 91 -5.68 17.74 0.96
CA SER A 91 -6.30 17.10 -0.17
C SER A 91 -5.70 15.76 -0.56
N ALA A 92 -4.51 15.46 -0.09
CA ALA A 92 -3.89 14.19 -0.42
C ALA A 92 -3.00 13.74 0.72
N LEU A 93 -2.74 12.44 0.79
CA LEU A 93 -1.80 11.91 1.77
C LEU A 93 -0.68 11.27 0.96
N GLU A 94 0.55 11.53 1.37
CA GLU A 94 1.70 10.94 0.74
C GLU A 94 2.45 10.15 1.79
N SER A 95 2.84 8.94 1.48
CA SER A 95 3.61 8.17 2.43
C SER A 95 4.76 7.48 1.73
N THR A 96 5.79 7.14 2.48
CA THR A 96 6.97 6.49 1.94
C THR A 96 7.31 5.29 2.82
N TYR A 97 7.45 4.15 2.20
CA TYR A 97 7.86 2.95 2.91
C TYR A 97 9.22 2.57 2.36
N THR A 98 10.20 2.39 3.24
CA THR A 98 11.57 2.10 2.84
C THR A 98 11.96 0.69 3.28
N TRP A 99 12.67 -0.02 2.43
CA TRP A 99 13.19 -1.33 2.79
C TRP A 99 14.71 -1.29 2.71
N LYS A 100 15.35 -2.07 3.55
CA LYS A 100 16.79 -2.06 3.64
C LYS A 100 17.46 -3.40 3.36
N SER A 101 16.69 -4.35 2.91
CA SER A 101 17.24 -5.66 2.58
C SER A 101 16.39 -6.28 1.48
N THR A 102 16.95 -7.28 0.83
CA THR A 102 16.23 -7.98 -0.22
C THR A 102 15.02 -8.69 0.37
N ALA A 103 15.17 -9.24 1.56
CA ALA A 103 14.08 -9.94 2.22
C ALA A 103 12.91 -8.99 2.49
N ASP A 104 13.21 -7.78 2.92
CA ASP A 104 12.18 -6.80 3.21
C ASP A 104 11.50 -6.37 1.92
N PHE A 105 12.26 -6.25 0.85
CA PHE A 105 11.71 -5.88 -0.43
C PHE A 105 10.75 -6.96 -0.88
N GLU A 106 11.14 -8.22 -0.76
CA GLU A 106 10.30 -9.33 -1.16
C GLU A 106 9.03 -9.38 -0.33
N ARG A 107 9.16 -9.10 0.95
CA ARG A 107 7.99 -9.06 1.83
C ARG A 107 7.02 -7.96 1.37
N PHE A 108 7.55 -6.80 1.02
CA PHE A 108 6.74 -5.69 0.56
C PHE A 108 6.05 -6.08 -0.76
N MET A 109 6.77 -6.73 -1.66
CA MET A 109 6.21 -7.09 -2.95
C MET A 109 5.08 -8.10 -2.80
N ARG A 110 5.16 -8.98 -1.81
CA ARG A 110 4.07 -9.92 -1.58
C ARG A 110 2.81 -9.15 -1.12
N PHE A 111 3.01 -8.12 -0.30
CA PHE A 111 1.89 -7.31 0.13
C PHE A 111 1.31 -6.58 -1.08
N ALA A 112 2.17 -5.97 -1.87
CA ALA A 112 1.74 -5.19 -3.02
C ALA A 112 0.92 -6.05 -4.00
N GLN A 113 1.35 -7.27 -4.22
CA GLN A 113 0.65 -8.15 -5.12
C GLN A 113 -0.73 -8.51 -4.55
N ARG A 114 -0.80 -8.80 -3.26
CA ARG A 114 -2.06 -9.13 -2.63
C ARG A 114 -3.01 -7.93 -2.65
N TYR A 115 -2.45 -6.76 -2.43
CA TYR A 115 -3.25 -5.54 -2.42
C TYR A 115 -3.83 -5.31 -3.82
N ALA A 116 -3.01 -5.49 -4.84
CA ALA A 116 -3.45 -5.31 -6.20
C ALA A 116 -4.56 -6.32 -6.52
N ASP A 117 -4.38 -7.55 -6.12
CA ASP A 117 -5.38 -8.59 -6.36
C ASP A 117 -6.66 -8.30 -5.62
N SER A 118 -6.57 -7.83 -4.40
CA SER A 118 -7.73 -7.53 -3.57
C SER A 118 -8.53 -6.36 -4.14
N HIS A 119 -7.87 -5.48 -4.84
CA HIS A 119 -8.53 -4.30 -5.38
C HIS A 119 -8.68 -4.34 -6.90
N ASP A 120 -8.50 -5.53 -7.48
CA ASP A 120 -8.68 -5.73 -8.90
C ASP A 120 -7.82 -4.79 -9.74
N LEU A 121 -6.58 -4.61 -9.33
CA LEU A 121 -5.66 -3.75 -10.05
C LEU A 121 -4.74 -4.58 -10.92
N GLY A 122 -4.34 -4.06 -12.01
CA GLY A 122 -3.46 -4.80 -12.89
C GLY A 122 -2.00 -4.61 -12.54
N PHE A 123 -1.66 -4.75 -11.30
CA PHE A 123 -0.30 -4.55 -10.82
C PHE A 123 0.69 -5.56 -11.35
N SER A 124 1.85 -5.08 -11.72
CA SER A 124 2.90 -5.95 -12.17
C SER A 124 4.20 -5.40 -11.60
N GLY A 125 4.77 -6.13 -10.71
CA GLY A 125 6.01 -5.71 -10.10
C GLY A 125 7.10 -5.61 -11.14
N GLN A 126 6.94 -6.36 -12.20
CA GLN A 126 7.84 -6.35 -13.25
C GLN A 126 7.86 -5.08 -13.97
N ALA A 127 6.73 -4.53 -14.23
CA ALA A 127 6.63 -3.30 -14.95
C ALA A 127 7.33 -2.23 -14.15
N GLU A 128 7.19 -2.28 -12.87
CA GLU A 128 7.78 -1.31 -12.00
C GLU A 128 9.28 -1.41 -12.09
N GLN A 129 9.78 -2.55 -12.15
CA GLN A 129 11.16 -2.75 -12.22
C GLN A 129 11.70 -2.26 -13.52
N ASP A 130 11.01 -2.48 -14.57
CA ASP A 130 11.43 -2.05 -15.86
C ASP A 130 11.60 -0.55 -15.84
N ASN A 131 10.75 0.10 -15.16
CA ASN A 131 10.81 1.53 -15.10
C ASN A 131 12.08 1.93 -14.42
N ASP A 132 12.43 1.25 -13.42
CA ASP A 132 13.61 1.56 -12.66
C ASP A 132 14.78 1.37 -13.56
N GLU A 133 14.69 0.39 -14.37
CA GLU A 133 15.72 0.08 -15.23
C GLU A 133 15.88 1.16 -16.18
N ALA A 134 14.85 1.56 -16.78
CA ALA A 134 14.85 2.62 -17.73
C ALA A 134 15.54 3.78 -17.10
N ALA A 135 15.26 3.99 -15.90
CA ALA A 135 15.79 5.10 -15.20
C ALA A 135 17.28 5.04 -15.13
N GLU A 136 17.82 3.93 -15.14
CA GLU A 136 19.17 3.83 -15.01
C GLU A 136 19.89 4.06 -16.22
N ASP A 137 19.27 3.97 -17.26
CA ASP A 137 19.90 4.23 -18.49
C ASP A 137 20.09 5.70 -18.70
#